data_6e0497ee420e33722ed2f75bca019a10
#
_entry.id   6e0497ee420e33722ed2f75bca019a10
#
_cell.length_a   1.000
_cell.length_b   1.000
_cell.length_c   1.000
_cell.angle_alpha   90.00
_cell.angle_beta   90.00
_cell.angle_gamma   90.00
#
_symmetry.space_group_name_H-M   'P 1'
#
loop_
_entity.id
_entity.type
_entity.pdbx_description
1 polymer ?
#
loop_
_entity_poly.entity_id
_entity_poly.type
_entity_poly.pdbx_seq_one_letter_code
_entity_poly.pdbx_strand_id
1 'polypeptide(L)'
;MSIENELRAETESPHLFNYLQELIPLEEIRDFASPKRIASIDFVKGFAIVFIILAHSANAWLNSENRYIYGILFALLDFLGPSLFVFLSALSVIFSIRNKQHILPKKVIQMRIFSRGFIIIGIAMIYNVFSLSFENYNIPFPLNLWGWNILMFIGFSQIMSYYALNLRKLYRAIIGIGIIAFSNVIRDQLLYPGKESGNIVMIILHFILIGPIPMVPLLPGLSICFLSTIFGEYLYEAMNKGTNDAYVGLFRLFLTWSLILILAGIGLGFQLYTRETIIGGASEYPQIALLTVANSSDFINIPGMPDLLIRGRASNVIYNLGASLLVITISFYFIDLKKRKENDFVHMLVYYGKVSLSLFFIHQLFLSLLYRQLDVGMFLVINLTYIAFLGFLMYIWMEYANGIGSPVWLMAILGKLGKRKRKN
;
A
#
# COMPACT_ATOMS: atom_id res chain seq x y z
N MET A 1 13.04 47.82 11.87
CA MET A 1 12.26 47.07 10.86
C MET A 1 13.15 45.92 10.44
N SER A 2 12.88 44.73 10.94
CA SER A 2 13.83 43.63 10.85
C SER A 2 13.68 42.86 9.58
N ILE A 3 14.75 42.26 9.10
CA ILE A 3 14.86 41.40 7.90
C ILE A 3 13.80 40.26 7.90
N GLU A 4 13.26 39.89 9.09
CA GLU A 4 12.16 38.95 9.24
C GLU A 4 10.81 39.43 8.66
N ASN A 5 10.58 40.75 8.60
CA ASN A 5 9.36 41.30 8.02
C ASN A 5 9.42 41.41 6.49
N GLU A 6 10.61 41.52 5.91
CA GLU A 6 10.77 41.49 4.46
C GLU A 6 10.66 40.09 3.88
N LEU A 7 11.15 39.06 4.59
CA LEU A 7 10.99 37.64 4.22
C LEU A 7 9.53 37.13 4.33
N ARG A 8 8.68 37.81 5.13
CA ARG A 8 7.24 37.52 5.20
C ARG A 8 6.45 38.13 4.06
N ALA A 9 6.91 39.24 3.48
CA ALA A 9 6.21 39.92 2.38
C ALA A 9 6.42 39.26 1.01
N GLU A 10 7.49 38.49 0.82
CA GLU A 10 7.79 37.81 -0.46
C GLU A 10 7.07 36.46 -0.66
N THR A 11 6.28 36.02 0.34
CA THR A 11 5.53 34.74 0.26
C THR A 11 4.02 34.92 0.17
N GLU A 12 3.53 36.08 -0.21
CA GLU A 12 2.09 36.26 -0.43
C GLU A 12 1.64 35.54 -1.71
N SER A 13 1.04 34.37 -1.53
CA SER A 13 0.30 33.67 -2.57
C SER A 13 -0.98 34.42 -2.95
N PRO A 14 -1.47 34.30 -4.22
CA PRO A 14 -2.66 35.04 -4.69
C PRO A 14 -3.89 34.85 -3.78
N HIS A 15 -4.66 35.90 -3.59
CA HIS A 15 -5.74 36.04 -2.59
C HIS A 15 -6.71 34.86 -2.40
N LEU A 16 -6.97 34.07 -3.43
CA LEU A 16 -7.85 32.89 -3.35
C LEU A 16 -7.25 31.77 -2.49
N PHE A 17 -5.93 31.62 -2.51
CA PHE A 17 -5.21 30.58 -1.77
C PHE A 17 -4.92 30.96 -0.32
N ASN A 18 -4.82 32.25 0.01
CA ASN A 18 -4.59 32.73 1.38
C ASN A 18 -5.76 32.34 2.30
N TYR A 19 -7.00 32.44 1.83
CA TYR A 19 -8.19 32.05 2.60
C TYR A 19 -8.21 30.57 2.94
N LEU A 20 -7.72 29.72 2.04
CA LEU A 20 -7.64 28.26 2.28
C LEU A 20 -6.43 27.89 3.14
N GLN A 21 -5.35 28.70 3.13
CA GLN A 21 -4.20 28.52 4.02
C GLN A 21 -4.48 28.90 5.47
N GLU A 22 -5.29 29.92 5.72
CA GLU A 22 -5.72 30.28 7.07
C GLU A 22 -6.56 29.20 7.74
N LEU A 23 -7.29 28.39 6.95
CA LEU A 23 -8.05 27.25 7.45
C LEU A 23 -7.15 26.10 7.96
N ILE A 24 -5.93 25.97 7.40
CA ILE A 24 -4.97 24.91 7.76
C ILE A 24 -3.55 25.47 7.67
N PRO A 25 -2.88 25.77 8.81
CA PRO A 25 -1.48 26.16 8.79
C PRO A 25 -0.63 25.12 8.05
N LEU A 26 0.20 25.56 7.10
CA LEU A 26 1.11 24.71 6.33
C LEU A 26 2.00 23.83 7.20
N GLU A 27 2.38 24.32 8.38
CA GLU A 27 3.10 23.57 9.41
C GLU A 27 2.32 22.36 9.90
N GLU A 28 0.98 22.43 10.05
CA GLU A 28 0.17 21.27 10.41
C GLU A 28 0.06 20.25 9.25
N ILE A 29 0.10 20.68 8.01
CA ILE A 29 0.15 19.78 6.84
C ILE A 29 1.54 19.16 6.71
N ARG A 30 2.60 19.92 6.93
CA ARG A 30 3.98 19.44 6.98
C ARG A 30 4.25 18.57 8.21
N ASP A 31 3.59 18.81 9.32
CA ASP A 31 3.72 18.06 10.58
C ASP A 31 3.03 16.68 10.59
N PHE A 32 2.37 16.30 9.49
CA PHE A 32 2.12 14.88 9.20
C PHE A 32 3.42 14.09 8.94
N ALA A 33 4.52 14.79 8.75
CA ALA A 33 5.84 14.22 8.77
C ALA A 33 6.28 14.02 10.21
N SER A 34 6.43 12.78 10.62
CA SER A 34 7.12 12.43 11.86
C SER A 34 8.44 13.22 11.95
N PRO A 35 8.80 13.86 13.08
CA PRO A 35 10.03 14.66 13.22
C PRO A 35 11.32 13.87 12.96
N LYS A 36 11.24 12.54 12.89
CA LYS A 36 12.34 11.65 12.47
C LYS A 36 11.84 10.77 11.32
N ARG A 37 11.73 11.34 10.12
CA ARG A 37 11.47 10.55 8.90
C ARG A 37 12.69 9.68 8.57
N ILE A 38 12.43 8.42 8.28
CA ILE A 38 13.44 7.48 7.78
C ILE A 38 13.43 7.57 6.26
N ALA A 39 14.55 8.01 5.68
CA ALA A 39 14.64 8.22 4.25
C ALA A 39 14.42 6.91 3.47
N SER A 40 14.90 5.77 3.98
CA SER A 40 14.68 4.46 3.37
C SER A 40 13.20 4.07 3.29
N ILE A 41 12.39 4.42 4.28
CA ILE A 41 10.94 4.12 4.25
C ILE A 41 10.24 4.94 3.17
N ASP A 42 10.54 6.23 3.07
CA ASP A 42 9.97 7.06 2.00
C ASP A 42 10.51 6.63 0.62
N PHE A 43 11.78 6.25 0.51
CA PHE A 43 12.36 5.65 -0.70
C PHE A 43 11.60 4.38 -1.13
N VAL A 44 11.37 3.46 -0.20
CA VAL A 44 10.64 2.21 -0.50
C VAL A 44 9.20 2.49 -0.93
N LYS A 45 8.51 3.46 -0.32
CA LYS A 45 7.18 3.90 -0.80
C LYS A 45 7.24 4.46 -2.22
N GLY A 46 8.26 5.26 -2.52
CA GLY A 46 8.48 5.81 -3.86
C GLY A 46 8.78 4.75 -4.89
N PHE A 47 9.64 3.80 -4.54
CA PHE A 47 9.93 2.65 -5.39
C PHE A 47 8.68 1.81 -5.67
N ALA A 48 7.90 1.53 -4.63
CA ALA A 48 6.67 0.75 -4.74
C ALA A 48 5.61 1.47 -5.58
N ILE A 49 5.43 2.80 -5.45
CA ILE A 49 4.45 3.52 -6.27
C ILE A 49 4.87 3.60 -7.74
N VAL A 50 6.16 3.77 -8.03
CA VAL A 50 6.69 3.71 -9.40
C VAL A 50 6.40 2.34 -10.01
N PHE A 51 6.62 1.26 -9.25
CA PHE A 51 6.29 -0.08 -9.68
C PHE A 51 4.79 -0.28 -9.92
N ILE A 52 3.92 0.24 -9.07
CA ILE A 52 2.46 0.16 -9.27
C ILE A 52 2.03 0.91 -10.54
N ILE A 53 2.59 2.10 -10.79
CA ILE A 53 2.31 2.84 -12.02
C ILE A 53 2.74 2.03 -13.25
N LEU A 54 3.96 1.49 -13.23
CA LEU A 54 4.46 0.59 -14.28
C LEU A 54 3.52 -0.58 -14.51
N ALA A 55 2.99 -1.14 -13.43
CA ALA A 55 2.08 -2.25 -13.39
C ALA A 55 0.78 -1.98 -14.13
N HIS A 56 0.11 -0.98 -13.68
CA HIS A 56 -1.20 -0.62 -14.20
C HIS A 56 -1.10 -0.14 -15.64
N SER A 57 -0.05 0.61 -15.99
CA SER A 57 0.18 1.03 -17.36
C SER A 57 0.53 -0.16 -18.28
N ALA A 58 1.33 -1.12 -17.83
CA ALA A 58 1.61 -2.34 -18.60
C ALA A 58 0.33 -3.14 -18.88
N ASN A 59 -0.52 -3.29 -17.88
CA ASN A 59 -1.82 -3.94 -18.04
C ASN A 59 -2.72 -3.21 -19.03
N ALA A 60 -2.72 -1.87 -19.00
CA ALA A 60 -3.61 -1.07 -19.83
C ALA A 60 -3.08 -0.84 -21.26
N TRP A 61 -1.77 -0.58 -21.41
CA TRP A 61 -1.21 -0.05 -22.66
C TRP A 61 -0.56 -1.09 -23.57
N LEU A 62 0.01 -2.17 -23.00
CA LEU A 62 0.59 -3.23 -23.85
C LEU A 62 -0.47 -3.87 -24.74
N ASN A 63 -0.15 -4.00 -26.02
CA ASN A 63 -0.97 -4.73 -26.98
C ASN A 63 -1.08 -6.21 -26.64
N SER A 64 -1.99 -6.91 -27.28
CA SER A 64 -2.30 -8.32 -26.98
C SER A 64 -1.09 -9.25 -27.12
N GLU A 65 -0.21 -9.01 -28.10
CA GLU A 65 0.96 -9.81 -28.40
C GLU A 65 2.05 -9.70 -27.33
N ASN A 66 2.17 -8.56 -26.68
CA ASN A 66 3.22 -8.26 -25.70
C ASN A 66 2.75 -8.37 -24.24
N ARG A 67 1.49 -8.68 -24.02
CA ARG A 67 0.89 -8.74 -22.66
C ARG A 67 1.44 -9.86 -21.78
N TYR A 68 2.03 -10.90 -22.37
CA TYR A 68 2.67 -11.97 -21.61
C TYR A 68 3.76 -11.43 -20.67
N ILE A 69 4.48 -10.37 -21.07
CA ILE A 69 5.49 -9.72 -20.24
C ILE A 69 4.86 -9.19 -18.94
N TYR A 70 3.71 -8.53 -19.05
CA TYR A 70 2.93 -8.12 -17.89
C TYR A 70 2.58 -9.33 -17.00
N GLY A 71 2.04 -10.40 -17.58
CA GLY A 71 1.66 -11.60 -16.82
C GLY A 71 2.81 -12.18 -15.99
N ILE A 72 4.01 -12.29 -16.58
CA ILE A 72 5.19 -12.84 -15.91
C ILE A 72 5.73 -11.88 -14.84
N LEU A 73 6.02 -10.65 -15.22
CA LEU A 73 6.63 -9.67 -14.30
C LEU A 73 5.76 -9.40 -13.08
N PHE A 74 4.45 -9.35 -13.31
CA PHE A 74 3.52 -9.05 -12.21
C PHE A 74 3.31 -10.21 -11.25
N ALA A 75 3.34 -11.44 -11.75
CA ALA A 75 3.32 -12.60 -10.87
C ALA A 75 4.55 -12.61 -9.95
N LEU A 76 5.74 -12.33 -10.49
CA LEU A 76 6.99 -12.39 -9.73
C LEU A 76 7.17 -11.23 -8.76
N LEU A 77 6.73 -10.02 -9.13
CA LEU A 77 7.00 -8.78 -8.38
C LEU A 77 5.79 -8.28 -7.58
N ASP A 78 4.77 -9.12 -7.36
CA ASP A 78 3.55 -8.77 -6.63
C ASP A 78 3.82 -8.26 -5.19
N PHE A 79 4.91 -8.69 -4.58
CA PHE A 79 5.31 -8.23 -3.24
C PHE A 79 5.62 -6.73 -3.17
N LEU A 80 6.00 -6.07 -4.29
CA LEU A 80 6.20 -4.63 -4.37
C LEU A 80 4.89 -3.83 -4.40
N GLY A 81 3.78 -4.50 -4.61
CA GLY A 81 2.46 -3.91 -4.66
C GLY A 81 1.76 -3.83 -3.29
N PRO A 82 0.57 -4.43 -3.16
CA PRO A 82 -0.30 -4.25 -2.00
C PRO A 82 0.33 -4.62 -0.66
N SER A 83 1.03 -5.74 -0.60
CA SER A 83 1.61 -6.26 0.65
C SER A 83 2.64 -5.31 1.25
N LEU A 84 3.52 -4.74 0.42
CA LEU A 84 4.51 -3.76 0.85
C LEU A 84 3.85 -2.47 1.37
N PHE A 85 2.83 -1.96 0.65
CA PHE A 85 2.13 -0.75 1.11
C PHE A 85 1.39 -0.95 2.42
N VAL A 86 0.74 -2.10 2.61
CA VAL A 86 0.06 -2.44 3.88
C VAL A 86 1.09 -2.55 5.00
N PHE A 87 2.22 -3.19 4.75
CA PHE A 87 3.32 -3.29 5.70
C PHE A 87 3.82 -1.90 6.12
N LEU A 88 4.12 -1.03 5.16
CA LEU A 88 4.59 0.33 5.41
C LEU A 88 3.54 1.21 6.10
N SER A 89 2.26 0.99 5.81
CA SER A 89 1.15 1.67 6.49
C SER A 89 1.11 1.32 7.98
N ALA A 90 1.19 0.03 8.31
CA ALA A 90 1.22 -0.43 9.69
C ALA A 90 2.45 0.09 10.45
N LEU A 91 3.63 0.11 9.80
CA LEU A 91 4.82 0.76 10.33
C LEU A 91 4.58 2.24 10.69
N SER A 92 3.93 2.99 9.81
CA SER A 92 3.67 4.42 10.00
C SER A 92 2.79 4.69 11.23
N VAL A 93 1.85 3.79 11.55
CA VAL A 93 0.97 3.90 12.72
C VAL A 93 1.78 3.86 14.02
N ILE A 94 2.82 3.02 14.09
CA ILE A 94 3.67 2.88 15.28
C ILE A 94 4.35 4.20 15.60
N PHE A 95 4.97 4.83 14.60
CA PHE A 95 5.61 6.13 14.79
C PHE A 95 4.60 7.20 15.24
N SER A 96 3.41 7.19 14.64
CA SER A 96 2.35 8.12 15.02
C SER A 96 1.89 7.95 16.47
N ILE A 97 1.82 6.72 16.97
CA ILE A 97 1.40 6.43 18.36
C ILE A 97 2.55 6.71 19.32
N ARG A 98 3.72 6.10 19.11
CA ARG A 98 4.84 6.14 20.05
C ARG A 98 5.42 7.54 20.25
N ASN A 99 5.52 8.33 19.17
CA ASN A 99 6.00 9.71 19.26
C ASN A 99 5.02 10.64 20.01
N LYS A 100 3.71 10.33 19.99
CA LYS A 100 2.68 11.21 20.54
C LYS A 100 2.09 10.74 21.86
N GLN A 101 2.35 9.50 22.28
CA GLN A 101 1.76 8.92 23.51
C GLN A 101 2.15 9.66 24.79
N HIS A 102 3.30 10.37 24.80
CA HIS A 102 3.78 11.16 25.94
C HIS A 102 3.24 12.60 25.94
N ILE A 103 2.69 13.06 24.80
CA ILE A 103 2.26 14.45 24.60
C ILE A 103 0.73 14.54 24.58
N LEU A 104 0.05 13.50 24.06
CA LEU A 104 -1.39 13.53 23.82
C LEU A 104 -2.11 12.38 24.56
N PRO A 105 -3.33 12.62 25.07
CA PRO A 105 -4.18 11.59 25.64
C PRO A 105 -4.47 10.46 24.65
N LYS A 106 -4.51 9.21 25.13
CA LYS A 106 -4.79 8.02 24.29
C LYS A 106 -6.03 8.18 23.40
N LYS A 107 -7.11 8.79 23.94
CA LYS A 107 -8.37 9.00 23.20
C LYS A 107 -8.17 9.94 21.99
N VAL A 108 -7.30 10.95 22.11
CA VAL A 108 -6.99 11.87 21.00
C VAL A 108 -6.20 11.16 19.92
N ILE A 109 -5.21 10.34 20.29
CA ILE A 109 -4.42 9.53 19.35
C ILE A 109 -5.34 8.55 18.61
N GLN A 110 -6.18 7.82 19.36
CA GLN A 110 -7.16 6.89 18.79
C GLN A 110 -8.06 7.57 17.76
N MET A 111 -8.66 8.69 18.12
CA MET A 111 -9.54 9.43 17.20
C MET A 111 -8.83 9.89 15.95
N ARG A 112 -7.56 10.32 16.04
CA ARG A 112 -6.76 10.72 14.88
C ARG A 112 -6.50 9.55 13.94
N ILE A 113 -6.14 8.40 14.47
CA ILE A 113 -5.88 7.20 13.67
C ILE A 113 -7.15 6.70 13.01
N PHE A 114 -8.25 6.63 13.77
CA PHE A 114 -9.54 6.17 13.24
C PHE A 114 -10.09 7.12 12.19
N SER A 115 -10.03 8.42 12.43
CA SER A 115 -10.44 9.43 11.44
C SER A 115 -9.65 9.26 10.13
N ARG A 116 -8.32 9.09 10.19
CA ARG A 116 -7.50 8.82 9.00
C ARG A 116 -7.91 7.52 8.32
N GLY A 117 -8.06 6.44 9.08
CA GLY A 117 -8.44 5.14 8.54
C GLY A 117 -9.79 5.20 7.82
N PHE A 118 -10.82 5.79 8.45
CA PHE A 118 -12.15 5.93 7.84
C PHE A 118 -12.16 6.86 6.63
N ILE A 119 -11.37 7.94 6.62
CA ILE A 119 -11.25 8.82 5.45
C ILE A 119 -10.64 8.07 4.28
N ILE A 120 -9.56 7.30 4.52
CA ILE A 120 -8.92 6.49 3.47
C ILE A 120 -9.91 5.43 2.95
N ILE A 121 -10.68 4.78 3.82
CA ILE A 121 -11.73 3.84 3.43
C ILE A 121 -12.79 4.55 2.56
N GLY A 122 -13.26 5.72 2.95
CA GLY A 122 -14.19 6.51 2.15
C GLY A 122 -13.65 6.88 0.77
N ILE A 123 -12.38 7.31 0.69
CA ILE A 123 -11.70 7.56 -0.59
C ILE A 123 -11.59 6.27 -1.40
N ALA A 124 -11.29 5.14 -0.76
CA ALA A 124 -11.19 3.84 -1.41
C ALA A 124 -12.53 3.37 -1.99
N MET A 125 -13.64 3.63 -1.31
CA MET A 125 -14.98 3.32 -1.83
C MET A 125 -15.29 4.13 -3.09
N ILE A 126 -14.96 5.42 -3.12
CA ILE A 126 -15.09 6.24 -4.32
C ILE A 126 -14.17 5.73 -5.44
N TYR A 127 -12.93 5.41 -5.09
CA TYR A 127 -11.95 4.87 -6.04
C TYR A 127 -12.42 3.56 -6.68
N ASN A 128 -13.09 2.68 -5.92
CA ASN A 128 -13.64 1.42 -6.45
C ASN A 128 -14.59 1.65 -7.62
N VAL A 129 -15.47 2.65 -7.55
CA VAL A 129 -16.41 2.96 -8.64
C VAL A 129 -15.67 3.21 -9.95
N PHE A 130 -14.55 3.92 -9.91
CA PHE A 130 -13.76 4.22 -11.11
C PHE A 130 -12.88 3.05 -11.53
N SER A 131 -12.12 2.45 -10.59
CA SER A 131 -11.20 1.36 -10.87
C SER A 131 -11.90 0.12 -11.43
N LEU A 132 -13.04 -0.27 -10.88
CA LEU A 132 -13.77 -1.45 -11.29
C LEU A 132 -14.40 -1.31 -12.68
N SER A 133 -14.77 -0.09 -13.06
CA SER A 133 -15.27 0.20 -14.40
C SER A 133 -14.18 0.03 -15.46
N PHE A 134 -12.92 0.37 -15.14
CA PHE A 134 -11.78 0.18 -16.06
C PHE A 134 -11.34 -1.28 -16.19
N GLU A 135 -11.54 -2.10 -15.16
CA GLU A 135 -11.15 -3.50 -15.15
C GLU A 135 -12.23 -4.45 -15.69
N ASN A 136 -13.32 -3.91 -16.29
CA ASN A 136 -14.46 -4.66 -16.83
C ASN A 136 -15.21 -5.54 -15.83
N TYR A 137 -15.21 -5.18 -14.55
CA TYR A 137 -16.04 -5.82 -13.55
C TYR A 137 -17.45 -5.18 -13.57
N ASN A 138 -18.43 -5.87 -14.14
CA ASN A 138 -19.83 -5.42 -14.21
C ASN A 138 -20.53 -5.62 -12.86
N ILE A 139 -20.09 -4.90 -11.82
CA ILE A 139 -20.72 -4.92 -10.51
C ILE A 139 -21.66 -3.74 -10.39
N PRO A 140 -22.97 -3.97 -10.11
CA PRO A 140 -23.93 -2.89 -10.05
C PRO A 140 -23.72 -1.99 -8.82
N PHE A 141 -24.08 -0.71 -8.95
CA PHE A 141 -24.16 0.20 -7.82
C PHE A 141 -25.29 -0.22 -6.88
N PRO A 142 -25.14 -0.22 -5.55
CA PRO A 142 -24.00 0.30 -4.77
C PRO A 142 -22.94 -0.76 -4.41
N LEU A 143 -23.04 -2.00 -4.89
CA LEU A 143 -22.12 -3.08 -4.54
C LEU A 143 -20.68 -2.81 -5.01
N ASN A 144 -20.52 -2.04 -6.09
CA ASN A 144 -19.21 -1.61 -6.59
C ASN A 144 -18.47 -0.60 -5.68
N LEU A 145 -19.13 -0.04 -4.67
CA LEU A 145 -18.46 0.75 -3.63
C LEU A 145 -17.60 -0.13 -2.73
N TRP A 146 -17.96 -1.39 -2.55
CA TRP A 146 -17.25 -2.34 -1.70
C TRP A 146 -16.33 -3.22 -2.51
N GLY A 147 -15.11 -3.38 -2.04
CA GLY A 147 -14.09 -4.24 -2.64
C GLY A 147 -12.75 -3.99 -1.96
N TRP A 148 -12.04 -5.06 -1.63
CA TRP A 148 -10.76 -4.97 -0.97
C TRP A 148 -9.66 -4.55 -1.95
N ASN A 149 -9.59 -3.26 -2.26
CA ASN A 149 -8.46 -2.65 -2.92
C ASN A 149 -7.37 -2.24 -1.91
N ILE A 150 -6.22 -1.81 -2.42
CA ILE A 150 -5.07 -1.42 -1.59
C ILE A 150 -5.40 -0.26 -0.64
N LEU A 151 -6.18 0.74 -1.07
CA LEU A 151 -6.54 1.90 -0.24
C LEU A 151 -7.49 1.50 0.89
N MET A 152 -8.52 0.68 0.58
CA MET A 152 -9.43 0.16 1.59
C MET A 152 -8.66 -0.60 2.66
N PHE A 153 -7.72 -1.44 2.24
CA PHE A 153 -6.90 -2.22 3.15
C PHE A 153 -5.93 -1.35 3.96
N ILE A 154 -5.32 -0.32 3.35
CA ILE A 154 -4.48 0.66 4.08
C ILE A 154 -5.27 1.36 5.17
N GLY A 155 -6.48 1.84 4.88
CA GLY A 155 -7.34 2.49 5.85
C GLY A 155 -7.71 1.55 7.01
N PHE A 156 -8.12 0.33 6.68
CA PHE A 156 -8.43 -0.70 7.65
C PHE A 156 -7.22 -1.13 8.48
N SER A 157 -6.05 -1.29 7.84
CA SER A 157 -4.82 -1.68 8.52
C SER A 157 -4.37 -0.65 9.57
N GLN A 158 -4.61 0.64 9.35
CA GLN A 158 -4.31 1.67 10.34
C GLN A 158 -5.14 1.47 11.61
N ILE A 159 -6.44 1.19 11.47
CA ILE A 159 -7.34 0.95 12.60
C ILE A 159 -6.93 -0.33 13.33
N MET A 160 -6.69 -1.42 12.60
CA MET A 160 -6.31 -2.71 13.18
C MET A 160 -4.93 -2.66 13.85
N SER A 161 -3.96 -1.95 13.26
CA SER A 161 -2.65 -1.76 13.86
C SER A 161 -2.70 -1.01 15.20
N TYR A 162 -3.64 -0.05 15.36
CA TYR A 162 -3.87 0.59 16.65
C TYR A 162 -4.29 -0.42 17.72
N TYR A 163 -5.21 -1.33 17.41
CA TYR A 163 -5.60 -2.39 18.34
C TYR A 163 -4.47 -3.39 18.58
N ALA A 164 -3.76 -3.78 17.53
CA ALA A 164 -2.62 -4.68 17.64
C ALA A 164 -1.55 -4.15 18.62
N LEU A 165 -1.26 -2.83 18.60
CA LEU A 165 -0.27 -2.22 19.47
C LEU A 165 -0.65 -2.19 20.96
N ASN A 166 -1.89 -2.46 21.32
CA ASN A 166 -2.30 -2.67 22.72
C ASN A 166 -1.95 -4.07 23.22
N LEU A 167 -1.60 -4.99 22.31
CA LEU A 167 -1.21 -6.36 22.65
C LEU A 167 0.32 -6.48 22.77
N ARG A 168 0.79 -7.43 23.58
CA ARG A 168 2.21 -7.79 23.63
C ARG A 168 2.68 -8.38 22.29
N LYS A 169 3.96 -8.22 21.94
CA LYS A 169 4.56 -8.73 20.68
C LYS A 169 4.22 -10.21 20.44
N LEU A 170 4.27 -11.06 21.49
CA LEU A 170 3.96 -12.48 21.40
C LEU A 170 2.51 -12.73 20.94
N TYR A 171 1.52 -12.05 21.54
CA TYR A 171 0.12 -12.22 21.14
C TYR A 171 -0.13 -11.76 19.70
N ARG A 172 0.53 -10.68 19.27
CA ARG A 172 0.47 -10.23 17.85
C ARG A 172 1.05 -11.28 16.91
N ALA A 173 2.16 -11.90 17.28
CA ALA A 173 2.75 -12.99 16.50
C ALA A 173 1.79 -14.19 16.42
N ILE A 174 1.24 -14.64 17.56
CA ILE A 174 0.29 -15.77 17.61
C ILE A 174 -0.95 -15.48 16.77
N ILE A 175 -1.55 -14.30 16.90
CA ILE A 175 -2.74 -13.91 16.12
C ILE A 175 -2.40 -13.85 14.63
N GLY A 176 -1.28 -13.21 14.27
CA GLY A 176 -0.86 -13.08 12.87
C GLY A 176 -0.59 -14.45 12.21
N ILE A 177 0.14 -15.33 12.90
CA ILE A 177 0.41 -16.69 12.42
C ILE A 177 -0.90 -17.50 12.36
N GLY A 178 -1.75 -17.39 13.37
CA GLY A 178 -3.06 -18.07 13.40
C GLY A 178 -3.94 -17.65 12.22
N ILE A 179 -4.01 -16.34 11.90
CA ILE A 179 -4.75 -15.86 10.73
C ILE A 179 -4.18 -16.49 9.44
N ILE A 180 -2.86 -16.53 9.27
CA ILE A 180 -2.23 -17.18 8.11
C ILE A 180 -2.59 -18.66 8.05
N ALA A 181 -2.43 -19.38 9.14
CA ALA A 181 -2.63 -20.85 9.19
C ALA A 181 -4.07 -21.25 8.84
N PHE A 182 -5.05 -20.49 9.34
CA PHE A 182 -6.46 -20.84 9.17
C PHE A 182 -7.13 -20.15 7.97
N SER A 183 -6.50 -19.16 7.35
CA SER A 183 -7.13 -18.37 6.28
C SER A 183 -7.56 -19.19 5.07
N ASN A 184 -6.71 -20.11 4.59
CA ASN A 184 -7.04 -20.96 3.45
C ASN A 184 -8.19 -21.92 3.79
N VAL A 185 -8.16 -22.52 5.00
CA VAL A 185 -9.21 -23.43 5.46
C VAL A 185 -10.56 -22.70 5.59
N ILE A 186 -10.55 -21.50 6.19
CA ILE A 186 -11.76 -20.68 6.32
C ILE A 186 -12.29 -20.31 4.93
N ARG A 187 -11.43 -19.86 4.02
CA ARG A 187 -11.83 -19.43 2.68
C ARG A 187 -12.35 -20.59 1.84
N ASP A 188 -11.55 -21.65 1.70
CA ASP A 188 -11.78 -22.72 0.75
C ASP A 188 -12.82 -23.73 1.28
N GLN A 189 -12.91 -23.95 2.60
CA GLN A 189 -13.78 -24.95 3.20
C GLN A 189 -15.10 -24.41 3.76
N LEU A 190 -15.15 -23.13 4.11
CA LEU A 190 -16.34 -22.55 4.74
C LEU A 190 -16.99 -21.47 3.86
N LEU A 191 -16.22 -20.45 3.50
CA LEU A 191 -16.82 -19.27 2.86
C LEU A 191 -17.23 -19.52 1.43
N TYR A 192 -16.40 -20.21 0.62
CA TYR A 192 -16.70 -20.44 -0.78
C TYR A 192 -17.84 -21.49 -0.95
N PRO A 193 -17.76 -22.69 -0.38
CA PRO A 193 -18.87 -23.66 -0.45
C PRO A 193 -20.15 -23.14 0.19
N GLY A 194 -20.06 -22.38 1.27
CA GLY A 194 -21.22 -21.76 1.91
C GLY A 194 -21.91 -20.74 1.03
N LYS A 195 -21.13 -19.94 0.26
CA LYS A 195 -21.66 -19.02 -0.75
C LYS A 195 -22.38 -19.77 -1.88
N GLU A 196 -21.79 -20.84 -2.40
CA GLU A 196 -22.39 -21.66 -3.47
C GLU A 196 -23.67 -22.36 -3.01
N SER A 197 -23.73 -22.80 -1.74
CA SER A 197 -24.93 -23.42 -1.16
C SER A 197 -26.10 -22.43 -0.93
N GLY A 198 -25.89 -21.14 -1.18
CA GLY A 198 -26.89 -20.10 -0.94
C GLY A 198 -27.08 -19.73 0.53
N ASN A 199 -26.18 -20.13 1.43
CA ASN A 199 -26.23 -19.77 2.84
C ASN A 199 -25.99 -18.27 3.02
N ILE A 200 -27.01 -17.53 3.45
CA ILE A 200 -26.97 -16.07 3.55
C ILE A 200 -25.88 -15.57 4.50
N VAL A 201 -25.60 -16.27 5.59
CA VAL A 201 -24.53 -15.89 6.53
C VAL A 201 -23.17 -16.03 5.87
N MET A 202 -22.94 -17.10 5.13
CA MET A 202 -21.67 -17.33 4.41
C MET A 202 -21.54 -16.38 3.24
N ILE A 203 -22.60 -16.00 2.56
CA ILE A 203 -22.59 -14.96 1.49
C ILE A 203 -22.14 -13.62 2.10
N ILE A 204 -22.72 -13.22 3.24
CA ILE A 204 -22.33 -11.97 3.92
C ILE A 204 -20.88 -12.01 4.40
N LEU A 205 -20.46 -13.11 5.03
CA LEU A 205 -19.09 -13.28 5.49
C LEU A 205 -18.09 -13.28 4.33
N HIS A 206 -18.39 -13.96 3.24
CA HIS A 206 -17.60 -13.95 2.03
C HIS A 206 -17.48 -12.52 1.47
N PHE A 207 -18.61 -11.80 1.37
CA PHE A 207 -18.64 -10.42 0.89
C PHE A 207 -17.79 -9.49 1.76
N ILE A 208 -17.82 -9.65 3.09
CA ILE A 208 -17.03 -8.81 4.02
C ILE A 208 -15.55 -9.19 4.00
N LEU A 209 -15.21 -10.49 4.03
CA LEU A 209 -13.84 -10.95 4.26
C LEU A 209 -13.02 -11.12 2.97
N ILE A 210 -13.69 -11.42 1.87
CA ILE A 210 -13.07 -11.64 0.58
C ILE A 210 -13.41 -10.47 -0.36
N GLY A 211 -14.67 -10.01 -0.32
CA GLY A 211 -15.21 -8.96 -1.17
C GLY A 211 -15.67 -9.47 -2.53
N PRO A 212 -16.48 -8.66 -3.28
CA PRO A 212 -16.91 -9.03 -4.61
C PRO A 212 -15.72 -9.12 -5.59
N ILE A 213 -14.63 -8.37 -5.31
CA ILE A 213 -13.39 -8.38 -6.08
C ILE A 213 -12.22 -8.48 -5.09
N PRO A 214 -11.61 -9.64 -4.95
CA PRO A 214 -10.58 -9.90 -3.97
C PRO A 214 -9.19 -9.45 -4.45
N MET A 215 -8.99 -8.16 -4.73
CA MET A 215 -7.69 -7.62 -5.11
C MET A 215 -6.66 -7.74 -3.97
N VAL A 216 -7.09 -7.43 -2.75
CA VAL A 216 -6.30 -7.62 -1.51
C VAL A 216 -7.25 -8.14 -0.42
N PRO A 217 -7.62 -9.43 -0.44
CA PRO A 217 -8.63 -9.95 0.48
C PRO A 217 -8.22 -9.77 1.93
N LEU A 218 -9.21 -9.51 2.80
CA LEU A 218 -8.95 -9.31 4.22
C LEU A 218 -8.30 -10.54 4.85
N LEU A 219 -8.71 -11.72 4.46
CA LEU A 219 -8.04 -12.97 4.80
C LEU A 219 -7.19 -13.46 3.62
N PRO A 220 -5.90 -13.70 3.82
CA PRO A 220 -5.08 -13.65 5.05
C PRO A 220 -4.41 -12.28 5.30
N GLY A 221 -4.68 -11.26 4.51
CA GLY A 221 -4.00 -9.96 4.56
C GLY A 221 -4.00 -9.30 5.95
N LEU A 222 -5.04 -9.55 6.78
CA LEU A 222 -5.12 -9.03 8.14
C LEU A 222 -3.91 -9.41 9.01
N SER A 223 -3.26 -10.54 8.75
CA SER A 223 -2.04 -10.96 9.46
C SER A 223 -0.91 -9.95 9.34
N ILE A 224 -0.81 -9.27 8.18
CA ILE A 224 0.21 -8.24 7.91
C ILE A 224 0.08 -7.11 8.94
N CYS A 225 -1.14 -6.73 9.33
CA CYS A 225 -1.37 -5.68 10.32
C CYS A 225 -0.78 -6.02 11.69
N PHE A 226 -0.81 -7.28 12.09
CA PHE A 226 -0.25 -7.74 13.36
C PHE A 226 1.27 -7.92 13.28
N LEU A 227 1.75 -8.62 12.27
CA LEU A 227 3.17 -8.97 12.13
C LEU A 227 4.04 -7.74 11.83
N SER A 228 3.59 -6.85 10.94
CA SER A 228 4.36 -5.64 10.61
C SER A 228 4.51 -4.68 11.80
N THR A 229 3.55 -4.68 12.76
CA THR A 229 3.69 -3.87 13.98
C THR A 229 4.81 -4.38 14.89
N ILE A 230 5.19 -5.65 14.82
CA ILE A 230 6.33 -6.19 15.58
C ILE A 230 7.64 -5.62 15.01
N PHE A 231 7.83 -5.72 13.70
CA PHE A 231 9.01 -5.17 13.01
C PHE A 231 9.10 -3.65 13.18
N GLY A 232 7.97 -2.96 13.13
CA GLY A 232 7.93 -1.53 13.33
C GLY A 232 8.31 -1.09 14.75
N GLU A 233 8.03 -1.87 15.78
CA GLU A 233 8.51 -1.56 17.13
C GLU A 233 10.03 -1.72 17.24
N TYR A 234 10.61 -2.76 16.64
CA TYR A 234 12.07 -2.89 16.60
C TYR A 234 12.74 -1.74 15.86
N LEU A 235 12.14 -1.30 14.74
CA LEU A 235 12.61 -0.14 14.00
C LEU A 235 12.54 1.13 14.86
N TYR A 236 11.41 1.36 15.54
CA TYR A 236 11.22 2.50 16.43
C TYR A 236 12.22 2.49 17.60
N GLU A 237 12.43 1.33 18.24
CA GLU A 237 13.38 1.14 19.33
C GLU A 237 14.83 1.45 18.89
N ALA A 238 15.25 0.96 17.70
CA ALA A 238 16.57 1.23 17.15
C ALA A 238 16.77 2.72 16.85
N MET A 239 15.75 3.39 16.30
CA MET A 239 15.79 4.84 16.04
C MET A 239 15.89 5.67 17.30
N ASN A 240 15.21 5.27 18.37
CA ASN A 240 15.29 5.98 19.65
C ASN A 240 16.66 5.84 20.31
N LYS A 241 17.30 4.68 20.17
CA LYS A 241 18.69 4.49 20.61
C LYS A 241 19.67 5.33 19.81
N GLY A 242 19.45 5.45 18.49
CA GLY A 242 20.24 6.29 17.59
C GLY A 242 21.72 5.88 17.44
N THR A 243 22.10 4.70 17.95
CA THR A 243 23.47 4.20 17.90
C THR A 243 23.70 3.33 16.66
N ASN A 244 24.93 3.32 16.15
CA ASN A 244 25.28 2.49 15.00
C ASN A 244 25.05 0.99 15.28
N ASP A 245 25.35 0.54 16.49
CA ASP A 245 25.14 -0.85 16.89
C ASP A 245 23.66 -1.24 16.90
N ALA A 246 22.75 -0.33 17.32
CA ALA A 246 21.33 -0.56 17.24
C ALA A 246 20.83 -0.69 15.80
N TYR A 247 21.36 0.12 14.88
CA TYR A 247 21.02 0.03 13.46
C TYR A 247 21.59 -1.22 12.80
N VAL A 248 22.82 -1.62 13.13
CA VAL A 248 23.40 -2.89 12.63
C VAL A 248 22.64 -4.08 13.20
N GLY A 249 22.28 -4.06 14.47
CA GLY A 249 21.44 -5.09 15.09
C GLY A 249 20.07 -5.21 14.41
N LEU A 250 19.41 -4.08 14.12
CA LEU A 250 18.17 -4.05 13.38
C LEU A 250 18.31 -4.62 11.96
N PHE A 251 19.36 -4.23 11.24
CA PHE A 251 19.67 -4.77 9.90
C PHE A 251 19.78 -6.29 9.92
N ARG A 252 20.56 -6.84 10.86
CA ARG A 252 20.73 -8.30 11.01
C ARG A 252 19.38 -8.98 11.31
N LEU A 253 18.60 -8.42 12.24
CA LEU A 253 17.29 -8.94 12.60
C LEU A 253 16.35 -8.99 11.37
N PHE A 254 16.26 -7.89 10.64
CA PHE A 254 15.38 -7.79 9.48
C PHE A 254 15.84 -8.70 8.34
N LEU A 255 17.16 -8.78 8.08
CA LEU A 255 17.70 -9.67 7.06
C LEU A 255 17.40 -11.14 7.39
N THR A 256 17.64 -11.55 8.64
CA THR A 256 17.38 -12.93 9.08
C THR A 256 15.90 -13.28 8.91
N TRP A 257 14.99 -12.46 9.42
CA TRP A 257 13.56 -12.72 9.30
C TRP A 257 13.06 -12.64 7.87
N SER A 258 13.59 -11.75 7.04
CA SER A 258 13.19 -11.69 5.64
C SER A 258 13.55 -12.99 4.90
N LEU A 259 14.76 -13.52 5.11
CA LEU A 259 15.18 -14.78 4.50
C LEU A 259 14.36 -15.98 5.02
N ILE A 260 14.12 -16.06 6.34
CA ILE A 260 13.28 -17.11 6.93
C ILE A 260 11.88 -17.09 6.30
N LEU A 261 11.23 -15.92 6.21
CA LEU A 261 9.88 -15.78 5.68
C LEU A 261 9.83 -16.10 4.17
N ILE A 262 10.82 -15.65 3.39
CA ILE A 262 10.90 -15.98 1.96
C ILE A 262 11.03 -17.49 1.77
N LEU A 263 11.97 -18.13 2.46
CA LEU A 263 12.19 -19.57 2.36
C LEU A 263 10.96 -20.37 2.83
N ALA A 264 10.32 -19.93 3.93
CA ALA A 264 9.09 -20.54 4.40
C ALA A 264 7.94 -20.38 3.39
N GLY A 265 7.78 -19.20 2.80
CA GLY A 265 6.78 -18.94 1.77
C GLY A 265 7.00 -19.80 0.53
N ILE A 266 8.26 -19.92 0.07
CA ILE A 266 8.64 -20.81 -1.03
C ILE A 266 8.35 -22.27 -0.66
N GLY A 267 8.81 -22.73 0.50
CA GLY A 267 8.64 -24.12 0.93
C GLY A 267 7.17 -24.55 1.10
N LEU A 268 6.32 -23.64 1.59
CA LEU A 268 4.88 -23.88 1.75
C LEU A 268 4.09 -23.69 0.46
N GLY A 269 4.63 -22.93 -0.50
CA GLY A 269 3.91 -22.52 -1.71
C GLY A 269 4.39 -23.17 -3.01
N PHE A 270 5.00 -24.32 -2.95
CA PHE A 270 5.51 -25.06 -4.13
C PHE A 270 4.43 -25.68 -5.01
N GLN A 271 3.23 -25.90 -4.45
CA GLN A 271 2.13 -26.52 -5.20
C GLN A 271 1.73 -25.60 -6.36
N LEU A 272 1.62 -26.19 -7.56
CA LEU A 272 1.15 -25.50 -8.76
C LEU A 272 -0.37 -25.61 -8.87
N TYR A 273 -1.00 -24.49 -9.19
CA TYR A 273 -2.43 -24.40 -9.44
C TYR A 273 -2.70 -23.95 -10.86
N THR A 274 -3.60 -24.66 -11.55
CA THR A 274 -4.20 -24.24 -12.80
C THR A 274 -5.52 -23.54 -12.54
N ARG A 275 -6.14 -23.00 -13.60
CA ARG A 275 -7.44 -22.34 -13.49
C ARG A 275 -8.54 -23.30 -13.03
N GLU A 276 -8.43 -24.58 -13.38
CA GLU A 276 -9.40 -25.62 -13.07
C GLU A 276 -9.19 -26.24 -11.67
N THR A 277 -7.96 -26.22 -11.16
CA THR A 277 -7.62 -26.90 -9.92
C THR A 277 -7.78 -26.05 -8.66
N ILE A 278 -7.89 -24.72 -8.80
CA ILE A 278 -8.06 -23.84 -7.65
C ILE A 278 -9.55 -23.57 -7.37
N ILE A 279 -9.96 -23.73 -6.12
CA ILE A 279 -11.32 -23.44 -5.67
C ILE A 279 -11.61 -21.95 -5.89
N GLY A 280 -12.75 -21.62 -6.51
CA GLY A 280 -13.12 -20.25 -6.88
C GLY A 280 -12.48 -19.75 -8.17
N GLY A 281 -11.41 -20.39 -8.64
CA GLY A 281 -10.75 -20.04 -9.90
C GLY A 281 -10.32 -18.58 -10.01
N ALA A 282 -10.42 -18.03 -11.20
CA ALA A 282 -10.00 -16.65 -11.48
C ALA A 282 -10.88 -15.59 -10.82
N SER A 283 -12.11 -15.92 -10.45
CA SER A 283 -13.02 -14.97 -9.77
C SER A 283 -12.61 -14.71 -8.30
N GLU A 284 -12.10 -15.74 -7.63
CA GLU A 284 -11.63 -15.64 -6.24
C GLU A 284 -10.14 -15.28 -6.14
N TYR A 285 -9.37 -15.62 -7.18
CA TYR A 285 -7.93 -15.41 -7.24
C TYR A 285 -7.56 -14.74 -8.59
N PRO A 286 -7.66 -13.41 -8.69
CA PRO A 286 -7.42 -12.70 -9.96
C PRO A 286 -6.05 -12.97 -10.58
N GLN A 287 -5.05 -13.34 -9.77
CA GLN A 287 -3.68 -13.67 -10.27
C GLN A 287 -3.66 -14.92 -11.16
N ILE A 288 -4.64 -15.81 -11.03
CA ILE A 288 -4.76 -16.96 -11.95
C ILE A 288 -5.04 -16.48 -13.39
N ALA A 289 -5.71 -15.35 -13.56
CA ALA A 289 -5.87 -14.75 -14.88
C ALA A 289 -4.54 -14.31 -15.50
N LEU A 290 -3.51 -13.97 -14.69
CA LEU A 290 -2.17 -13.66 -15.19
C LEU A 290 -1.50 -14.84 -15.86
N LEU A 291 -1.82 -16.07 -15.44
CA LEU A 291 -1.33 -17.29 -16.10
C LEU A 291 -1.81 -17.38 -17.55
N THR A 292 -3.10 -17.07 -17.77
CA THR A 292 -3.66 -17.01 -19.13
C THR A 292 -2.98 -15.93 -19.97
N VAL A 293 -2.68 -14.78 -19.35
CA VAL A 293 -1.99 -13.67 -20.01
C VAL A 293 -0.52 -14.03 -20.30
N ALA A 294 0.18 -14.68 -19.36
CA ALA A 294 1.57 -15.13 -19.58
C ALA A 294 1.66 -16.16 -20.69
N ASN A 295 0.70 -17.09 -20.79
CA ASN A 295 0.62 -18.12 -21.82
C ASN A 295 -0.02 -17.64 -23.13
N SER A 296 -0.23 -16.33 -23.30
CA SER A 296 -0.75 -15.79 -24.57
C SER A 296 0.29 -15.78 -25.71
N SER A 297 1.56 -15.99 -25.40
CA SER A 297 2.62 -16.08 -26.40
C SER A 297 2.87 -17.55 -26.83
N ASP A 298 3.17 -17.77 -28.10
CA ASP A 298 3.40 -19.12 -28.70
C ASP A 298 4.64 -19.83 -28.11
N PHE A 299 5.55 -19.10 -27.49
CA PHE A 299 6.82 -19.64 -26.98
C PHE A 299 6.85 -19.81 -25.45
N ILE A 300 5.76 -19.45 -24.74
CA ILE A 300 5.66 -19.60 -23.29
C ILE A 300 4.49 -20.52 -22.95
N ASN A 301 4.81 -21.60 -22.25
CA ASN A 301 3.82 -22.52 -21.72
C ASN A 301 4.12 -22.81 -20.24
N ILE A 302 3.51 -22.01 -19.36
CA ILE A 302 3.62 -22.18 -17.91
C ILE A 302 2.49 -23.10 -17.47
N PRO A 303 2.80 -24.30 -16.92
CA PRO A 303 1.77 -25.31 -16.62
C PRO A 303 0.85 -24.95 -15.48
N GLY A 304 1.29 -24.06 -14.60
CA GLY A 304 0.52 -23.63 -13.44
C GLY A 304 1.22 -22.51 -12.67
N MET A 305 0.47 -21.85 -11.80
CA MET A 305 1.00 -20.79 -10.92
C MET A 305 1.31 -21.37 -9.54
N PRO A 306 2.54 -21.19 -9.02
CA PRO A 306 2.86 -21.58 -7.65
C PRO A 306 1.96 -20.89 -6.62
N ASP A 307 1.54 -21.59 -5.57
CA ASP A 307 0.66 -21.05 -4.52
C ASP A 307 1.22 -19.76 -3.90
N LEU A 308 2.54 -19.67 -3.76
CA LEU A 308 3.22 -18.47 -3.23
C LEU A 308 3.04 -17.21 -4.10
N LEU A 309 2.67 -17.33 -5.35
CA LEU A 309 2.41 -16.21 -6.26
C LEU A 309 0.92 -15.87 -6.37
N ILE A 310 0.04 -16.69 -5.78
CA ILE A 310 -1.41 -16.47 -5.81
C ILE A 310 -1.81 -15.59 -4.62
N ARG A 311 -2.13 -14.34 -4.88
CA ARG A 311 -2.53 -13.37 -3.85
C ARG A 311 -3.76 -13.87 -3.09
N GLY A 312 -3.72 -13.76 -1.77
CA GLY A 312 -4.77 -14.26 -0.89
C GLY A 312 -4.55 -15.70 -0.40
N ARG A 313 -3.47 -16.36 -0.82
CA ARG A 313 -3.02 -17.64 -0.22
C ARG A 313 -2.10 -17.38 0.96
N ALA A 314 -2.06 -18.33 1.91
CA ALA A 314 -1.24 -18.22 3.12
C ALA A 314 0.27 -18.13 2.79
N SER A 315 0.75 -18.97 1.88
CA SER A 315 2.14 -18.98 1.40
C SER A 315 2.53 -17.65 0.74
N ASN A 316 1.62 -17.06 -0.05
CA ASN A 316 1.81 -15.76 -0.68
C ASN A 316 2.02 -14.64 0.34
N VAL A 317 1.22 -14.60 1.41
CA VAL A 317 1.38 -13.59 2.45
C VAL A 317 2.70 -13.74 3.19
N ILE A 318 3.12 -14.98 3.50
CA ILE A 318 4.42 -15.24 4.15
C ILE A 318 5.56 -14.80 3.22
N TYR A 319 5.53 -15.20 1.94
CA TYR A 319 6.51 -14.81 0.94
C TYR A 319 6.58 -13.29 0.77
N ASN A 320 5.44 -12.64 0.55
CA ASN A 320 5.37 -11.21 0.33
C ASN A 320 5.79 -10.39 1.56
N LEU A 321 5.48 -10.87 2.77
CA LEU A 321 5.94 -10.24 4.01
C LEU A 321 7.47 -10.30 4.11
N GLY A 322 8.07 -11.46 3.82
CA GLY A 322 9.52 -11.64 3.79
C GLY A 322 10.19 -10.79 2.72
N ALA A 323 9.67 -10.80 1.50
CA ALA A 323 10.20 -10.02 0.38
C ALA A 323 10.06 -8.50 0.61
N SER A 324 8.93 -8.05 1.15
CA SER A 324 8.74 -6.64 1.55
C SER A 324 9.75 -6.22 2.63
N LEU A 325 9.97 -7.08 3.64
CA LEU A 325 10.95 -6.83 4.69
C LEU A 325 12.38 -6.78 4.12
N LEU A 326 12.70 -7.63 3.13
CA LEU A 326 14.01 -7.64 2.45
C LEU A 326 14.25 -6.31 1.71
N VAL A 327 13.26 -5.82 0.96
CA VAL A 327 13.37 -4.53 0.26
C VAL A 327 13.60 -3.38 1.24
N ILE A 328 12.86 -3.36 2.36
CA ILE A 328 13.06 -2.38 3.42
C ILE A 328 14.47 -2.50 4.00
N THR A 329 14.95 -3.71 4.26
CA THR A 329 16.27 -3.99 4.85
C THR A 329 17.40 -3.51 3.94
N ILE A 330 17.33 -3.84 2.65
CA ILE A 330 18.32 -3.42 1.65
C ILE A 330 18.34 -1.88 1.54
N SER A 331 17.16 -1.28 1.44
CA SER A 331 17.03 0.19 1.36
C SER A 331 17.57 0.87 2.62
N PHE A 332 17.27 0.33 3.79
CA PHE A 332 17.79 0.82 5.07
C PHE A 332 19.33 0.74 5.15
N TYR A 333 19.91 -0.37 4.68
CA TYR A 333 21.35 -0.53 4.63
C TYR A 333 22.02 0.53 3.76
N PHE A 334 21.56 0.72 2.54
CA PHE A 334 22.20 1.65 1.61
C PHE A 334 21.94 3.12 1.96
N ILE A 335 20.73 3.46 2.36
CA ILE A 335 20.31 4.86 2.53
C ILE A 335 20.63 5.36 3.93
N ASP A 336 20.26 4.62 4.98
CA ASP A 336 20.39 5.10 6.35
C ASP A 336 21.74 4.68 7.00
N LEU A 337 22.19 3.42 6.82
CA LEU A 337 23.47 2.96 7.37
C LEU A 337 24.67 3.47 6.57
N LYS A 338 24.66 3.34 5.23
CA LYS A 338 25.75 3.81 4.35
C LYS A 338 25.61 5.29 3.97
N LYS A 339 24.61 6.00 4.49
CA LYS A 339 24.36 7.43 4.33
C LYS A 339 24.33 7.91 2.86
N ARG A 340 23.92 7.07 1.92
CA ARG A 340 23.79 7.44 0.49
C ARG A 340 22.53 8.28 0.22
N LYS A 341 22.27 9.26 1.08
CA LYS A 341 21.07 10.13 0.97
C LYS A 341 21.19 11.21 -0.11
N GLU A 342 22.39 11.55 -0.51
CA GLU A 342 22.71 12.69 -1.37
C GLU A 342 22.60 12.39 -2.89
N ASN A 343 22.15 11.21 -3.28
CA ASN A 343 21.98 10.86 -4.68
C ASN A 343 20.63 11.37 -5.18
N ASP A 344 20.61 12.05 -6.34
CA ASP A 344 19.40 12.62 -6.95
C ASP A 344 18.31 11.58 -7.21
N PHE A 345 18.68 10.37 -7.61
CA PHE A 345 17.75 9.28 -7.79
C PHE A 345 17.07 8.89 -6.46
N VAL A 346 17.84 8.85 -5.36
CA VAL A 346 17.30 8.60 -4.02
C VAL A 346 16.35 9.73 -3.62
N HIS A 347 16.74 10.99 -3.86
CA HIS A 347 15.89 12.15 -3.59
C HIS A 347 14.58 12.10 -4.37
N MET A 348 14.64 11.75 -5.64
CA MET A 348 13.45 11.58 -6.48
C MET A 348 12.51 10.54 -5.90
N LEU A 349 12.99 9.32 -5.60
CA LEU A 349 12.15 8.26 -5.04
C LEU A 349 11.63 8.61 -3.65
N VAL A 350 12.41 9.25 -2.79
CA VAL A 350 11.93 9.76 -1.50
C VAL A 350 10.81 10.78 -1.70
N TYR A 351 10.90 11.65 -2.70
CA TYR A 351 9.84 12.58 -3.04
C TYR A 351 8.57 11.84 -3.50
N TYR A 352 8.68 10.86 -4.41
CA TYR A 352 7.55 10.01 -4.83
C TYR A 352 6.91 9.30 -3.64
N GLY A 353 7.71 8.84 -2.68
CA GLY A 353 7.22 8.24 -1.45
C GLY A 353 6.38 9.19 -0.59
N LYS A 354 6.79 10.45 -0.51
CA LYS A 354 6.03 11.49 0.23
C LYS A 354 4.66 11.77 -0.38
N VAL A 355 4.55 11.72 -1.70
CA VAL A 355 3.30 11.99 -2.46
C VAL A 355 2.62 10.71 -2.96
N SER A 356 3.06 9.54 -2.52
CA SER A 356 2.65 8.22 -3.04
C SER A 356 1.13 8.01 -3.05
N LEU A 357 0.40 8.47 -2.03
CA LEU A 357 -1.05 8.34 -1.97
C LEU A 357 -1.75 9.18 -3.04
N SER A 358 -1.25 10.38 -3.33
CA SER A 358 -1.78 11.23 -4.41
C SER A 358 -1.44 10.68 -5.78
N LEU A 359 -0.21 10.18 -5.98
CA LEU A 359 0.21 9.49 -7.19
C LEU A 359 -0.64 8.26 -7.46
N PHE A 360 -0.91 7.46 -6.41
CA PHE A 360 -1.78 6.29 -6.53
C PHE A 360 -3.19 6.65 -7.02
N PHE A 361 -3.70 7.82 -6.67
CA PHE A 361 -5.01 8.25 -7.11
C PHE A 361 -5.00 8.79 -8.56
N ILE A 362 -4.00 9.59 -8.89
CA ILE A 362 -3.96 10.32 -10.17
C ILE A 362 -3.52 9.44 -11.34
N HIS A 363 -2.63 8.46 -11.12
CA HIS A 363 -2.10 7.66 -12.23
C HIS A 363 -3.18 6.93 -13.05
N GLN A 364 -4.30 6.61 -12.43
CA GLN A 364 -5.40 5.92 -13.14
C GLN A 364 -6.10 6.79 -14.19
N LEU A 365 -6.08 8.12 -14.02
CA LEU A 365 -6.81 9.04 -14.91
C LEU A 365 -6.33 8.98 -16.38
N PHE A 366 -5.08 8.63 -16.58
CA PHE A 366 -4.45 8.64 -17.91
C PHE A 366 -4.33 7.25 -18.55
N LEU A 367 -4.70 6.18 -17.85
CA LEU A 367 -4.52 4.81 -18.34
C LEU A 367 -5.38 4.49 -19.58
N SER A 368 -6.50 5.18 -19.75
CA SER A 368 -7.37 4.99 -20.91
C SER A 368 -6.82 5.54 -22.22
N LEU A 369 -5.83 6.44 -22.17
CA LEU A 369 -5.36 7.17 -23.36
C LEU A 369 -4.70 6.27 -24.42
N LEU A 370 -3.97 5.23 -24.01
CA LEU A 370 -3.18 4.37 -24.89
C LEU A 370 -3.60 2.89 -24.77
N TYR A 371 -4.87 2.65 -24.49
CA TYR A 371 -5.38 1.31 -24.21
C TYR A 371 -5.05 0.31 -25.33
N ARG A 372 -4.24 -0.73 -25.01
CA ARG A 372 -3.83 -1.84 -25.90
C ARG A 372 -3.09 -1.43 -27.18
N GLN A 373 -2.38 -0.30 -27.19
CA GLN A 373 -1.79 0.23 -28.41
C GLN A 373 -0.27 0.06 -28.50
N LEU A 374 0.43 -0.20 -27.36
CA LEU A 374 1.87 -0.11 -27.33
C LEU A 374 2.54 -1.48 -27.45
N ASP A 375 3.62 -1.54 -28.25
CA ASP A 375 4.63 -2.59 -28.13
C ASP A 375 5.56 -2.34 -26.94
N VAL A 376 6.49 -3.27 -26.67
CA VAL A 376 7.40 -3.22 -25.52
C VAL A 376 8.31 -1.99 -25.55
N GLY A 377 8.87 -1.70 -26.72
CA GLY A 377 9.82 -0.59 -26.88
C GLY A 377 9.16 0.76 -26.64
N MET A 378 8.05 1.00 -27.30
CA MET A 378 7.23 2.21 -27.11
C MET A 378 6.70 2.30 -25.69
N PHE A 379 6.26 1.19 -25.12
CA PHE A 379 5.78 1.13 -23.73
C PHE A 379 6.84 1.60 -22.73
N LEU A 380 8.08 1.14 -22.85
CA LEU A 380 9.15 1.55 -21.93
C LEU A 380 9.41 3.05 -21.98
N VAL A 381 9.52 3.62 -23.19
CA VAL A 381 9.76 5.06 -23.38
C VAL A 381 8.60 5.89 -22.85
N ILE A 382 7.38 5.56 -23.25
CA ILE A 382 6.18 6.29 -22.86
C ILE A 382 5.93 6.16 -21.35
N ASN A 383 6.14 4.99 -20.79
CA ASN A 383 5.92 4.79 -19.35
C ASN A 383 6.95 5.54 -18.50
N LEU A 384 8.23 5.55 -18.87
CA LEU A 384 9.23 6.36 -18.17
C LEU A 384 8.88 7.84 -18.23
N THR A 385 8.47 8.33 -19.42
CA THR A 385 8.00 9.70 -19.59
C THR A 385 6.77 10.00 -18.75
N TYR A 386 5.83 9.06 -18.70
CA TYR A 386 4.62 9.17 -17.88
C TYR A 386 4.92 9.24 -16.38
N ILE A 387 5.82 8.39 -15.89
CA ILE A 387 6.25 8.43 -14.48
C ILE A 387 6.89 9.79 -14.17
N ALA A 388 7.79 10.28 -15.04
CA ALA A 388 8.40 11.60 -14.88
C ALA A 388 7.37 12.73 -14.93
N PHE A 389 6.41 12.69 -15.86
CA PHE A 389 5.30 13.63 -15.95
C PHE A 389 4.45 13.66 -14.69
N LEU A 390 4.07 12.51 -14.15
CA LEU A 390 3.32 12.45 -12.90
C LEU A 390 4.11 13.05 -11.73
N GLY A 391 5.41 12.79 -11.65
CA GLY A 391 6.28 13.39 -10.64
C GLY A 391 6.34 14.92 -10.75
N PHE A 392 6.47 15.42 -11.96
CA PHE A 392 6.46 16.86 -12.23
C PHE A 392 5.10 17.49 -11.90
N LEU A 393 4.01 16.84 -12.28
CA LEU A 393 2.65 17.30 -11.93
C LEU A 393 2.47 17.37 -10.41
N MET A 394 2.95 16.37 -9.68
CA MET A 394 2.91 16.39 -8.20
C MET A 394 3.78 17.49 -7.61
N TYR A 395 4.95 17.75 -8.19
CA TYR A 395 5.81 18.85 -7.77
C TYR A 395 5.10 20.19 -7.90
N ILE A 396 4.52 20.48 -9.07
CA ILE A 396 3.73 21.70 -9.29
C ILE A 396 2.58 21.80 -8.30
N TRP A 397 1.82 20.71 -8.14
CA TRP A 397 0.68 20.71 -7.24
C TRP A 397 1.05 20.97 -5.78
N MET A 398 2.14 20.36 -5.32
CA MET A 398 2.60 20.55 -3.93
C MET A 398 3.24 21.93 -3.70
N GLU A 399 4.00 22.43 -4.65
CA GLU A 399 4.73 23.71 -4.53
C GLU A 399 3.81 24.91 -4.71
N TYR A 400 2.99 24.91 -5.76
CA TYR A 400 2.17 26.08 -6.12
C TYR A 400 0.73 26.02 -5.57
N ALA A 401 0.16 24.84 -5.42
CA ALA A 401 -1.20 24.66 -4.88
C ALA A 401 -1.24 24.09 -3.45
N ASN A 402 -0.10 23.97 -2.77
CA ASN A 402 0.01 23.43 -1.41
C ASN A 402 -0.73 22.08 -1.19
N GLY A 403 -0.85 21.29 -2.27
CA GLY A 403 -1.53 20.01 -2.25
C GLY A 403 -3.03 20.07 -1.99
N ILE A 404 -3.68 21.22 -2.25
CA ILE A 404 -5.13 21.40 -2.06
C ILE A 404 -5.90 20.33 -2.85
N GLY A 405 -6.88 19.67 -2.22
CA GLY A 405 -7.64 18.57 -2.82
C GLY A 405 -6.92 17.21 -2.79
N SER A 406 -5.65 17.15 -2.36
CA SER A 406 -4.99 15.86 -2.19
C SER A 406 -5.63 15.03 -1.08
N PRO A 407 -5.49 13.68 -1.11
CA PRO A 407 -5.95 12.82 -0.01
C PRO A 407 -5.39 13.24 1.35
N VAL A 408 -4.15 13.73 1.40
CA VAL A 408 -3.50 14.21 2.63
C VAL A 408 -4.18 15.48 3.13
N TRP A 409 -4.47 16.40 2.23
CA TRP A 409 -5.19 17.64 2.54
C TRP A 409 -6.63 17.36 3.03
N LEU A 410 -7.36 16.44 2.37
CA LEU A 410 -8.69 15.99 2.81
C LEU A 410 -8.65 15.39 4.22
N MET A 411 -7.66 14.55 4.52
CA MET A 411 -7.47 13.99 5.86
C MET A 411 -7.21 15.08 6.92
N ALA A 412 -6.47 16.13 6.56
CA ALA A 412 -6.19 17.25 7.46
C ALA A 412 -7.46 18.06 7.76
N ILE A 413 -8.26 18.41 6.74
CA ILE A 413 -9.52 19.16 6.91
C ILE A 413 -10.54 18.38 7.73
N LEU A 414 -10.83 17.14 7.34
CA LEU A 414 -11.85 16.34 8.02
C LEU A 414 -11.46 16.02 9.47
N GLY A 415 -10.15 15.85 9.72
CA GLY A 415 -9.63 15.72 11.09
C GLY A 415 -9.86 16.97 11.96
N LYS A 416 -9.91 18.18 11.36
CA LYS A 416 -10.21 19.44 12.09
C LYS A 416 -11.71 19.65 12.30
N LEU A 417 -12.55 19.28 11.35
CA LEU A 417 -14.01 19.40 11.48
C LEU A 417 -14.56 18.58 12.67
N GLY A 418 -13.96 17.42 12.94
CA GLY A 418 -14.28 16.61 14.12
C GLY A 418 -13.93 17.27 15.46
N LYS A 419 -12.98 18.22 15.48
CA LYS A 419 -12.60 18.97 16.69
C LYS A 419 -13.55 20.16 16.98
N ARG A 420 -14.05 20.84 15.94
CA ARG A 420 -14.95 22.00 16.09
C ARG A 420 -16.29 21.65 16.72
N LYS A 421 -16.89 20.50 16.37
CA LYS A 421 -18.17 20.03 16.97
C LYS A 421 -18.11 19.70 18.47
N ARG A 422 -16.94 19.74 19.11
CA ARG A 422 -16.78 19.45 20.56
C ARG A 422 -16.49 20.68 21.43
N LYS A 423 -16.38 21.87 20.84
CA LYS A 423 -16.22 23.12 21.60
C LYS A 423 -17.55 23.85 21.83
N ASN A 424 -18.64 23.34 21.24
CA ASN A 424 -20.03 23.72 21.52
C ASN A 424 -20.74 22.57 22.24
#